data_b24211897d5166fdb706ab38ad58460f
#
_entry.id   b24211897d5166fdb706ab38ad58460f
#
_cell.length_a   1.000
_cell.length_b   1.000
_cell.length_c   1.000
_cell.angle_alpha   90.00
_cell.angle_beta   90.00
_cell.angle_gamma   90.00
#
_symmetry.space_group_name_H-M   'P 1'
#
loop_
_entity.id
_entity.type
_entity.pdbx_description
1 polymer ?
#
loop_
_entity_poly.entity_id
_entity_poly.type
_entity_poly.pdbx_seq_one_letter_code
_entity_poly.pdbx_strand_id
1 'polypeptide(L)'
;DAVLREAEKLVAGGTKELLVISQDTSAYGVDIRHEPREWRPQNGVGRQVRAHMTDLARELGGLRTPEGLTPWVRLHYVYPYPHVDEVIPLMAEGLLTPYLDIPFQHAAPSVLKAMKRPANEARVLERLRSWRAICPDIAIRSSFVVGFPGETEDDFAYLLDWLDEAQLDRVGAFRFEPVAGAAANDLPGQ
;
A
#
# COMPACT_ATOMS: atom_id res chain seq x y z
N ASP A 1 18.91 -8.33 -0.31
CA ASP A 1 19.49 -8.47 1.05
C ASP A 1 19.82 -7.13 1.71
N ALA A 2 20.18 -6.06 0.96
CA ALA A 2 20.58 -4.78 1.54
C ALA A 2 19.49 -4.19 2.47
N VAL A 3 18.24 -4.15 2.03
CA VAL A 3 17.11 -3.65 2.83
C VAL A 3 16.93 -4.45 4.12
N LEU A 4 17.01 -5.78 4.04
CA LEU A 4 16.87 -6.64 5.22
C LEU A 4 18.03 -6.48 6.20
N ARG A 5 19.26 -6.32 5.70
CA ARG A 5 20.44 -6.05 6.57
C ARG A 5 20.34 -4.71 7.28
N GLU A 6 19.84 -3.69 6.59
CA GLU A 6 19.62 -2.36 7.19
C GLU A 6 18.53 -2.46 8.27
N ALA A 7 17.40 -3.06 7.96
CA ALA A 7 16.31 -3.25 8.92
C ALA A 7 16.77 -4.06 10.16
N GLU A 8 17.53 -5.14 9.96
CA GLU A 8 18.07 -5.93 11.06
C GLU A 8 18.99 -5.11 11.98
N LYS A 9 19.88 -4.26 11.41
CA LYS A 9 20.73 -3.37 12.19
C LYS A 9 19.91 -2.34 12.99
N LEU A 10 18.90 -1.74 12.36
CA LEU A 10 18.02 -0.78 13.02
C LEU A 10 17.27 -1.42 14.20
N VAL A 11 16.68 -2.59 13.98
CA VAL A 11 15.93 -3.32 15.02
C VAL A 11 16.86 -3.79 16.12
N ALA A 12 18.05 -4.31 15.82
CA ALA A 12 19.06 -4.68 16.80
C ALA A 12 19.54 -3.47 17.62
N GLY A 13 19.53 -2.26 17.02
CA GLY A 13 19.82 -0.98 17.69
C GLY A 13 18.67 -0.43 18.54
N GLY A 14 17.54 -1.15 18.64
CA GLY A 14 16.38 -0.77 19.46
C GLY A 14 15.27 -0.03 18.73
N THR A 15 15.32 0.07 17.38
CA THR A 15 14.21 0.62 16.59
C THR A 15 12.98 -0.27 16.75
N LYS A 16 11.83 0.33 17.09
CA LYS A 16 10.58 -0.36 17.36
C LYS A 16 9.59 -0.32 16.21
N GLU A 17 9.75 0.61 15.28
CA GLU A 17 8.89 0.73 14.10
C GLU A 17 9.72 0.92 12.84
N LEU A 18 9.40 0.15 11.80
CA LEU A 18 9.95 0.26 10.46
C LEU A 18 8.88 0.79 9.51
N LEU A 19 9.10 1.97 8.95
CA LEU A 19 8.26 2.53 7.89
C LEU A 19 8.86 2.13 6.54
N VAL A 20 8.20 1.23 5.84
CA VAL A 20 8.62 0.77 4.51
C VAL A 20 8.05 1.72 3.48
N ILE A 21 8.89 2.55 2.90
CA ILE A 21 8.50 3.65 2.01
C ILE A 21 9.24 3.56 0.69
N SER A 22 8.49 3.60 -0.40
CA SER A 22 9.00 3.86 -1.74
C SER A 22 7.93 4.60 -2.54
N GLN A 23 8.20 4.96 -3.79
CA GLN A 23 7.20 5.56 -4.67
C GLN A 23 6.03 4.62 -4.95
N ASP A 24 6.31 3.32 -5.06
CA ASP A 24 5.34 2.22 -5.12
C ASP A 24 5.95 1.00 -4.42
N THR A 25 5.57 0.78 -3.18
CA THR A 25 6.10 -0.33 -2.37
C THR A 25 5.66 -1.69 -2.91
N SER A 26 4.49 -1.75 -3.55
CA SER A 26 3.99 -2.98 -4.16
C SER A 26 4.77 -3.42 -5.41
N ALA A 27 5.51 -2.50 -6.05
CA ALA A 27 6.37 -2.80 -7.20
C ALA A 27 7.79 -3.28 -6.81
N TYR A 28 8.06 -3.52 -5.52
CA TYR A 28 9.39 -3.96 -5.07
C TYR A 28 9.87 -5.21 -5.82
N GLY A 29 11.05 -5.10 -6.45
CA GLY A 29 11.73 -6.18 -7.15
C GLY A 29 11.25 -6.46 -8.58
N VAL A 30 10.32 -5.67 -9.11
CA VAL A 30 9.86 -5.79 -10.51
C VAL A 30 11.01 -5.58 -11.50
N ASP A 31 11.90 -4.63 -11.23
CA ASP A 31 13.10 -4.30 -12.02
C ASP A 31 14.05 -5.48 -12.20
N ILE A 32 14.15 -6.34 -11.19
CA ILE A 32 14.94 -7.58 -11.18
C ILE A 32 14.08 -8.84 -11.34
N ARG A 33 12.85 -8.74 -11.82
CA ARG A 33 11.92 -9.85 -12.07
C ARG A 33 11.71 -10.76 -10.86
N HIS A 34 11.71 -10.17 -9.66
CA HIS A 34 11.56 -10.89 -8.38
C HIS A 34 12.61 -11.98 -8.16
N GLU A 35 13.82 -11.78 -8.66
CA GLU A 35 14.90 -12.73 -8.57
C GLU A 35 15.19 -13.11 -7.11
N PRO A 36 15.31 -14.42 -6.76
CA PRO A 36 15.68 -14.83 -5.43
C PRO A 36 17.09 -14.40 -5.06
N ARG A 37 17.28 -14.02 -3.81
CA ARG A 37 18.59 -13.69 -3.22
C ARG A 37 18.75 -14.43 -1.90
N GLU A 38 19.98 -14.84 -1.61
CA GLU A 38 20.28 -15.43 -0.32
C GLU A 38 20.16 -14.36 0.77
N TRP A 39 19.35 -14.65 1.77
CA TRP A 39 19.21 -13.91 2.99
C TRP A 39 19.60 -14.76 4.19
N ARG A 40 20.48 -14.24 5.04
CA ARG A 40 20.87 -14.88 6.29
C ARG A 40 20.77 -13.86 7.41
N PRO A 41 19.77 -13.98 8.30
CA PRO A 41 19.72 -13.20 9.54
C PRO A 41 20.96 -13.46 10.42
N GLN A 42 21.34 -12.51 11.27
CA GLN A 42 22.51 -12.65 12.15
C GLN A 42 22.46 -13.92 13.02
N ASN A 43 21.27 -14.24 13.52
CA ASN A 43 21.05 -15.40 14.40
C ASN A 43 20.23 -16.50 13.72
N GLY A 44 20.26 -16.61 12.39
CA GLY A 44 19.41 -17.53 11.64
C GLY A 44 20.12 -18.32 10.55
N VAL A 45 19.37 -19.25 9.98
CA VAL A 45 19.82 -20.06 8.83
C VAL A 45 19.57 -19.28 7.54
N GLY A 46 20.54 -19.32 6.63
CA GLY A 46 20.42 -18.74 5.30
C GLY A 46 19.29 -19.39 4.50
N ARG A 47 18.56 -18.58 3.74
CA ARG A 47 17.47 -19.02 2.86
C ARG A 47 17.35 -18.16 1.63
N GLN A 48 16.72 -18.69 0.59
CA GLN A 48 16.39 -17.92 -0.60
C GLN A 48 15.10 -17.14 -0.35
N VAL A 49 15.17 -15.82 -0.59
CA VAL A 49 14.04 -14.91 -0.46
C VAL A 49 13.87 -14.19 -1.80
N ARG A 50 12.68 -14.22 -2.37
CA ARG A 50 12.39 -13.48 -3.59
C ARG A 50 12.39 -11.98 -3.30
N ALA A 51 12.88 -11.19 -4.23
CA ALA A 51 12.72 -9.74 -4.20
C ALA A 51 11.27 -9.37 -4.56
N HIS A 52 10.33 -9.71 -3.69
CA HIS A 52 8.90 -9.44 -3.81
C HIS A 52 8.38 -8.82 -2.52
N MET A 53 7.40 -7.93 -2.63
CA MET A 53 6.88 -7.18 -1.47
C MET A 53 6.44 -8.10 -0.34
N THR A 54 5.69 -9.16 -0.64
CA THR A 54 5.17 -10.09 0.37
C THR A 54 6.30 -10.84 1.09
N ASP A 55 7.31 -11.29 0.33
CA ASP A 55 8.46 -11.99 0.91
C ASP A 55 9.31 -11.04 1.77
N LEU A 56 9.54 -9.80 1.29
CA LEU A 56 10.21 -8.76 2.08
C LEU A 56 9.45 -8.46 3.38
N ALA A 57 8.15 -8.25 3.28
CA ALA A 57 7.29 -7.95 4.42
C ALA A 57 7.33 -9.07 5.48
N ARG A 58 7.27 -10.33 5.06
CA ARG A 58 7.41 -11.50 5.95
C ARG A 58 8.74 -11.52 6.68
N GLU A 59 9.84 -11.25 5.98
CA GLU A 59 11.17 -11.21 6.57
C GLU A 59 11.33 -10.06 7.58
N LEU A 60 10.81 -8.87 7.26
CA LEU A 60 10.83 -7.73 8.16
C LEU A 60 10.03 -8.01 9.44
N GLY A 61 8.83 -8.59 9.32
CA GLY A 61 8.00 -9.00 10.45
C GLY A 61 8.61 -10.13 11.29
N GLY A 62 9.53 -10.89 10.69
CA GLY A 62 10.31 -11.92 11.39
C GLY A 62 11.43 -11.41 12.28
N LEU A 63 11.82 -10.13 12.14
CA LEU A 63 12.87 -9.53 12.97
C LEU A 63 12.41 -9.41 14.44
N ARG A 64 13.38 -9.36 15.35
CA ARG A 64 13.11 -9.21 16.78
C ARG A 64 13.98 -8.12 17.37
N THR A 65 13.37 -7.29 18.22
CA THR A 65 14.10 -6.30 19.04
C THR A 65 14.98 -7.01 20.08
N PRO A 66 15.91 -6.30 20.73
CA PRO A 66 16.71 -6.88 21.82
C PRO A 66 15.85 -7.49 22.96
N GLU A 67 14.65 -6.97 23.16
CA GLU A 67 13.67 -7.49 24.14
C GLU A 67 12.87 -8.70 23.62
N GLY A 68 13.12 -9.15 22.38
CA GLY A 68 12.43 -10.27 21.74
C GLY A 68 11.06 -9.93 21.16
N LEU A 69 10.71 -8.65 21.05
CA LEU A 69 9.43 -8.20 20.49
C LEU A 69 9.49 -8.09 18.95
N THR A 70 8.37 -8.29 18.31
CA THR A 70 8.20 -8.00 16.86
C THR A 70 8.18 -6.47 16.68
N PRO A 71 9.01 -5.90 15.79
CA PRO A 71 8.91 -4.48 15.45
C PRO A 71 7.59 -4.22 14.72
N TRP A 72 7.07 -3.02 14.84
CA TRP A 72 5.97 -2.57 13.98
C TRP A 72 6.50 -2.37 12.58
N VAL A 73 5.97 -3.10 11.62
CA VAL A 73 6.32 -2.95 10.20
C VAL A 73 5.11 -2.40 9.46
N ARG A 74 5.24 -1.17 8.98
CA ARG A 74 4.16 -0.44 8.30
C ARG A 74 4.50 -0.23 6.83
N LEU A 75 3.59 -0.65 5.95
CA LEU A 75 3.73 -0.46 4.50
C LEU A 75 3.05 0.84 4.08
N HIS A 76 3.80 1.70 3.37
CA HIS A 76 3.31 2.95 2.81
C HIS A 76 3.33 2.94 1.29
N TYR A 77 2.48 3.74 0.66
CA TYR A 77 2.39 3.91 -0.80
C TYR A 77 2.24 2.59 -1.55
N VAL A 78 1.26 1.79 -1.12
CA VAL A 78 0.95 0.51 -1.74
C VAL A 78 -0.04 0.74 -2.89
N TYR A 79 0.33 0.40 -4.11
CA TYR A 79 -0.59 0.45 -5.24
C TYR A 79 -1.53 -0.78 -5.22
N PRO A 80 -2.81 -0.67 -5.61
CA PRO A 80 -3.81 -1.73 -5.43
C PRO A 80 -3.68 -2.92 -6.41
N TYR A 81 -2.46 -3.42 -6.63
CA TYR A 81 -2.24 -4.65 -7.39
C TYR A 81 -2.86 -5.88 -6.71
N PRO A 82 -3.22 -6.94 -7.46
CA PRO A 82 -3.81 -8.15 -6.88
C PRO A 82 -2.95 -8.80 -5.78
N HIS A 83 -1.64 -8.82 -5.92
CA HIS A 83 -0.72 -9.43 -4.95
C HIS A 83 -0.65 -8.70 -3.59
N VAL A 84 -1.22 -7.50 -3.48
CA VAL A 84 -1.37 -6.80 -2.19
C VAL A 84 -2.25 -7.61 -1.23
N ASP A 85 -3.18 -8.40 -1.74
CA ASP A 85 -4.02 -9.27 -0.92
C ASP A 85 -3.20 -10.27 -0.09
N GLU A 86 -1.99 -10.62 -0.55
CA GLU A 86 -1.08 -11.56 0.13
C GLU A 86 -0.45 -11.02 1.42
N VAL A 87 -0.43 -9.69 1.64
CA VAL A 87 0.11 -9.11 2.88
C VAL A 87 -0.92 -9.05 4.01
N ILE A 88 -2.22 -9.17 3.69
CA ILE A 88 -3.28 -9.10 4.69
C ILE A 88 -3.21 -10.24 5.71
N PRO A 89 -2.98 -11.51 5.30
CA PRO A 89 -2.74 -12.59 6.27
C PRO A 89 -1.54 -12.31 7.19
N LEU A 90 -0.47 -11.67 6.69
CA LEU A 90 0.69 -11.32 7.52
C LEU A 90 0.34 -10.30 8.61
N MET A 91 -0.62 -9.40 8.34
CA MET A 91 -1.15 -8.49 9.35
C MET A 91 -1.95 -9.24 10.41
N ALA A 92 -2.82 -10.17 10.00
CA ALA A 92 -3.58 -11.02 10.90
C ALA A 92 -2.69 -11.93 11.77
N GLU A 93 -1.54 -12.38 11.23
CA GLU A 93 -0.53 -13.17 11.95
C GLU A 93 0.33 -12.31 12.91
N GLY A 94 0.19 -10.98 12.91
CA GLY A 94 0.98 -10.07 13.74
C GLY A 94 2.42 -9.83 13.24
N LEU A 95 2.73 -10.21 12.01
CA LEU A 95 4.03 -9.95 11.38
C LEU A 95 4.13 -8.52 10.84
N LEU A 96 3.01 -7.94 10.45
CA LEU A 96 2.89 -6.56 10.01
C LEU A 96 1.91 -5.79 10.90
N THR A 97 2.13 -4.49 11.02
CA THR A 97 1.11 -3.62 11.60
C THR A 97 -0.16 -3.70 10.75
N PRO A 98 -1.36 -3.89 11.35
CA PRO A 98 -2.62 -3.97 10.61
C PRO A 98 -3.01 -2.60 10.06
N TYR A 99 -2.26 -2.11 9.10
CA TYR A 99 -2.39 -0.79 8.49
C TYR A 99 -2.01 -0.85 7.02
N LEU A 100 -2.86 -0.33 6.16
CA LEU A 100 -2.62 -0.25 4.72
C LEU A 100 -2.83 1.18 4.21
N ASP A 101 -1.78 1.76 3.64
CA ASP A 101 -1.83 3.05 2.96
C ASP A 101 -1.89 2.82 1.44
N ILE A 102 -3.09 2.95 0.88
CA ILE A 102 -3.38 2.60 -0.51
C ILE A 102 -4.16 3.73 -1.20
N PRO A 103 -3.52 4.56 -2.03
CA PRO A 103 -4.16 5.71 -2.66
C PRO A 103 -5.07 5.27 -3.82
N PHE A 104 -6.37 5.30 -3.62
CA PHE A 104 -7.36 4.98 -4.67
C PHE A 104 -7.53 6.12 -5.68
N GLN A 105 -7.24 7.35 -5.29
CA GLN A 105 -7.30 8.58 -6.08
C GLN A 105 -8.71 9.07 -6.40
N HIS A 106 -9.64 8.24 -6.80
CA HIS A 106 -11.05 8.50 -7.03
C HIS A 106 -11.85 7.19 -7.00
N ALA A 107 -13.18 7.27 -7.06
CA ALA A 107 -14.06 6.11 -7.18
C ALA A 107 -14.82 6.09 -8.52
N ALA A 108 -15.20 7.26 -9.08
CA ALA A 108 -15.97 7.33 -10.31
C ALA A 108 -15.17 6.76 -11.50
N PRO A 109 -15.74 5.81 -12.29
CA PRO A 109 -15.05 5.17 -13.41
C PRO A 109 -14.59 6.14 -14.50
N SER A 110 -15.36 7.19 -14.77
CA SER A 110 -15.05 8.27 -15.72
C SER A 110 -13.76 8.98 -15.34
N VAL A 111 -13.63 9.38 -14.07
CA VAL A 111 -12.47 10.09 -13.52
C VAL A 111 -11.25 9.18 -13.45
N LEU A 112 -11.41 7.95 -12.96
CA LEU A 112 -10.31 6.96 -12.94
C LEU A 112 -9.77 6.67 -14.34
N LYS A 113 -10.65 6.57 -15.33
CA LYS A 113 -10.24 6.41 -16.75
C LYS A 113 -9.44 7.61 -17.24
N ALA A 114 -9.89 8.83 -16.93
CA ALA A 114 -9.18 10.07 -17.28
C ALA A 114 -7.81 10.15 -16.59
N MET A 115 -7.69 9.67 -15.34
CA MET A 115 -6.43 9.52 -14.60
C MET A 115 -5.55 8.38 -15.11
N LYS A 116 -5.99 7.63 -16.13
CA LYS A 116 -5.33 6.39 -16.64
C LYS A 116 -5.14 5.34 -15.55
N ARG A 117 -6.12 5.21 -14.66
CA ARG A 117 -6.13 4.21 -13.59
C ARG A 117 -7.15 3.12 -13.86
N PRO A 118 -6.95 1.89 -13.35
CA PRO A 118 -7.96 0.84 -13.47
C PRO A 118 -9.26 1.26 -12.81
N ALA A 119 -10.33 1.37 -13.61
CA ALA A 119 -11.68 1.67 -13.13
C ALA A 119 -12.37 0.36 -12.75
N ASN A 120 -12.24 -0.07 -11.50
CA ASN A 120 -12.88 -1.30 -11.02
C ASN A 120 -13.27 -1.14 -9.52
N GLU A 121 -14.10 -0.14 -9.27
CA GLU A 121 -14.55 0.27 -7.94
C GLU A 121 -15.32 -0.83 -7.19
N ALA A 122 -16.15 -1.62 -7.91
CA ALA A 122 -16.87 -2.75 -7.29
C ALA A 122 -15.90 -3.80 -6.73
N ARG A 123 -14.84 -4.10 -7.47
CA ARG A 123 -13.78 -4.98 -7.00
C ARG A 123 -13.03 -4.43 -5.80
N VAL A 124 -12.84 -3.11 -5.72
CA VAL A 124 -12.17 -2.49 -4.57
C VAL A 124 -13.01 -2.67 -3.32
N LEU A 125 -14.32 -2.43 -3.38
CA LEU A 125 -15.23 -2.65 -2.23
C LEU A 125 -15.24 -4.12 -1.78
N GLU A 126 -15.27 -5.07 -2.73
CA GLU A 126 -15.17 -6.50 -2.42
C GLU A 126 -13.85 -6.84 -1.72
N ARG A 127 -12.72 -6.29 -2.22
CA ARG A 127 -11.41 -6.48 -1.60
C ARG A 127 -11.36 -5.90 -0.18
N LEU A 128 -11.88 -4.69 0.03
CA LEU A 128 -11.95 -4.08 1.37
C LEU A 128 -12.72 -4.96 2.36
N ARG A 129 -13.86 -5.52 1.93
CA ARG A 129 -14.62 -6.48 2.74
C ARG A 129 -13.84 -7.75 3.03
N SER A 130 -13.16 -8.31 2.03
CA SER A 130 -12.31 -9.49 2.17
C SER A 130 -11.14 -9.24 3.13
N TRP A 131 -10.46 -8.09 3.00
CA TRP A 131 -9.37 -7.73 3.89
C TRP A 131 -9.81 -7.63 5.35
N ARG A 132 -10.96 -6.99 5.60
CA ARG A 132 -11.52 -6.91 6.96
C ARG A 132 -11.99 -8.26 7.50
N ALA A 133 -12.42 -9.17 6.62
CA ALA A 133 -12.76 -10.54 7.03
C ALA A 133 -11.53 -11.33 7.48
N ILE A 134 -10.36 -11.10 6.85
CA ILE A 134 -9.10 -11.76 7.19
C ILE A 134 -8.42 -11.08 8.40
N CYS A 135 -8.41 -9.75 8.41
CA CYS A 135 -7.79 -8.94 9.46
C CYS A 135 -8.79 -7.87 9.94
N PRO A 136 -9.66 -8.17 10.93
CA PRO A 136 -10.70 -7.27 11.39
C PRO A 136 -10.18 -5.93 11.93
N ASP A 137 -8.97 -5.90 12.47
CA ASP A 137 -8.35 -4.72 13.07
C ASP A 137 -7.58 -3.86 12.04
N ILE A 138 -7.68 -4.17 10.73
CA ILE A 138 -6.97 -3.44 9.71
C ILE A 138 -7.47 -1.99 9.61
N ALA A 139 -6.56 -1.03 9.75
CA ALA A 139 -6.80 0.37 9.47
C ALA A 139 -6.41 0.69 8.02
N ILE A 140 -7.35 1.17 7.23
CA ILE A 140 -7.12 1.48 5.80
C ILE A 140 -7.14 3.00 5.62
N ARG A 141 -6.01 3.52 5.13
CA ARG A 141 -5.85 4.90 4.73
C ARG A 141 -5.85 5.02 3.21
N SER A 142 -6.53 6.03 2.70
CA SER A 142 -6.48 6.36 1.28
C SER A 142 -6.44 7.85 1.03
N SER A 143 -5.97 8.22 -0.16
CA SER A 143 -5.96 9.59 -0.66
C SER A 143 -6.76 9.69 -1.95
N PHE A 144 -7.48 10.80 -2.09
CA PHE A 144 -8.35 11.11 -3.23
C PHE A 144 -7.99 12.48 -3.79
N VAL A 145 -8.18 12.63 -5.10
CA VAL A 145 -8.06 13.91 -5.80
C VAL A 145 -9.44 14.29 -6.31
N VAL A 146 -9.91 15.47 -5.94
CA VAL A 146 -11.20 16.04 -6.36
C VAL A 146 -10.99 17.26 -7.26
N GLY A 147 -11.96 17.57 -8.10
CA GLY A 147 -11.84 18.63 -9.11
C GLY A 147 -10.87 18.27 -10.23
N PHE A 148 -10.72 17.00 -10.53
CA PHE A 148 -9.92 16.55 -11.67
C PHE A 148 -10.57 16.99 -13.00
N PRO A 149 -9.80 17.38 -14.04
CA PRO A 149 -10.37 17.83 -15.31
C PRO A 149 -11.40 16.85 -15.87
N GLY A 150 -12.62 17.34 -16.09
CA GLY A 150 -13.77 16.56 -16.57
C GLY A 150 -14.58 15.87 -15.47
N GLU A 151 -14.24 16.00 -14.19
CA GLU A 151 -15.07 15.54 -13.09
C GLU A 151 -16.38 16.34 -13.04
N THR A 152 -17.50 15.64 -12.91
CA THR A 152 -18.84 16.21 -12.81
C THR A 152 -19.35 16.18 -11.37
N GLU A 153 -20.41 16.93 -11.07
CA GLU A 153 -21.09 16.84 -9.77
C GLU A 153 -21.62 15.43 -9.48
N ASP A 154 -22.07 14.70 -10.52
CA ASP A 154 -22.51 13.30 -10.38
C ASP A 154 -21.32 12.38 -10.05
N ASP A 155 -20.14 12.61 -10.63
CA ASP A 155 -18.91 11.86 -10.29
C ASP A 155 -18.49 12.11 -8.84
N PHE A 156 -18.61 13.36 -8.39
CA PHE A 156 -18.31 13.71 -6.99
C PHE A 156 -19.33 13.11 -6.02
N ALA A 157 -20.63 13.17 -6.34
CA ALA A 157 -21.66 12.50 -5.53
C ALA A 157 -21.42 11.00 -5.44
N TYR A 158 -21.06 10.36 -6.57
CA TYR A 158 -20.69 8.95 -6.60
C TYR A 158 -19.49 8.65 -5.69
N LEU A 159 -18.48 9.52 -5.65
CA LEU A 159 -17.33 9.38 -4.73
C LEU A 159 -17.78 9.40 -3.27
N LEU A 160 -18.70 10.30 -2.90
CA LEU A 160 -19.20 10.38 -1.53
C LEU A 160 -19.95 9.11 -1.12
N ASP A 161 -20.85 8.62 -1.97
CA ASP A 161 -21.58 7.37 -1.72
C ASP A 161 -20.63 6.17 -1.60
N TRP A 162 -19.61 6.12 -2.46
CA TRP A 162 -18.58 5.09 -2.40
C TRP A 162 -17.76 5.16 -1.11
N LEU A 163 -17.40 6.35 -0.63
CA LEU A 163 -16.68 6.52 0.65
C LEU A 163 -17.51 6.05 1.83
N ASP A 164 -18.81 6.31 1.82
CA ASP A 164 -19.74 5.82 2.84
C ASP A 164 -19.83 4.29 2.85
N GLU A 165 -19.80 3.64 1.69
CA GLU A 165 -19.77 2.17 1.61
C GLU A 165 -18.39 1.58 1.97
N ALA A 166 -17.32 2.23 1.55
CA ALA A 166 -15.95 1.76 1.76
C ALA A 166 -15.54 1.77 3.25
N GLN A 167 -16.12 2.67 4.07
CA GLN A 167 -15.83 2.81 5.51
C GLN A 167 -14.33 2.85 5.81
N LEU A 168 -13.61 3.71 5.09
CA LEU A 168 -12.16 3.88 5.28
C LEU A 168 -11.86 4.56 6.63
N ASP A 169 -10.80 4.12 7.30
CA ASP A 169 -10.42 4.64 8.62
C ASP A 169 -9.77 6.03 8.54
N ARG A 170 -9.06 6.30 7.45
CA ARG A 170 -8.41 7.59 7.19
C ARG A 170 -8.54 7.97 5.73
N VAL A 171 -9.06 9.15 5.49
CA VAL A 171 -9.24 9.73 4.14
C VAL A 171 -8.54 11.07 4.07
N GLY A 172 -7.67 11.24 3.08
CA GLY A 172 -7.11 12.51 2.66
C GLY A 172 -7.70 12.92 1.31
N ALA A 173 -8.29 14.10 1.21
CA ALA A 173 -8.76 14.66 -0.06
C ALA A 173 -7.90 15.86 -0.46
N PHE A 174 -7.48 15.89 -1.71
CA PHE A 174 -6.70 16.97 -2.30
C PHE A 174 -7.44 17.52 -3.51
N ARG A 175 -7.49 18.83 -3.61
CA ARG A 175 -7.96 19.48 -4.83
C ARG A 175 -6.93 19.29 -5.93
N PHE A 176 -7.39 18.99 -7.14
CA PHE A 176 -6.51 18.99 -8.30
C PHE A 176 -5.87 20.35 -8.51
N GLU A 177 -4.57 20.38 -8.69
CA GLU A 177 -3.81 21.57 -9.06
C GLU A 177 -3.00 21.26 -10.32
N PRO A 178 -3.09 22.12 -11.36
CA PRO A 178 -2.30 21.92 -12.57
C PRO A 178 -0.82 22.14 -12.28
N VAL A 179 -0.02 21.13 -12.62
CA VAL A 179 1.46 21.17 -12.50
C VAL A 179 2.06 21.26 -13.90
N ALA A 180 3.00 22.18 -14.09
CA ALA A 180 3.65 22.38 -15.39
C ALA A 180 4.19 21.05 -15.95
N GLY A 181 3.83 20.74 -17.22
CA GLY A 181 4.24 19.51 -17.90
C GLY A 181 3.39 18.28 -17.60
N ALA A 182 2.37 18.37 -16.74
CA ALA A 182 1.47 17.25 -16.48
C ALA A 182 0.45 17.09 -17.65
N ALA A 183 0.31 15.87 -18.16
CA ALA A 183 -0.64 15.56 -19.25
C ALA A 183 -2.11 15.86 -18.88
N ALA A 184 -2.44 15.90 -17.58
CA ALA A 184 -3.77 16.26 -17.13
C ALA A 184 -4.16 17.71 -17.44
N ASN A 185 -3.19 18.60 -17.64
CA ASN A 185 -3.46 20.00 -18.00
C ASN A 185 -4.06 20.17 -19.40
N ASP A 186 -3.89 19.16 -20.27
CA ASP A 186 -4.41 19.19 -21.65
C ASP A 186 -5.83 18.57 -21.74
N LEU A 187 -6.38 18.10 -20.61
CA LEU A 187 -7.72 17.54 -20.57
C LEU A 187 -8.79 18.65 -20.55
N PRO A 188 -9.94 18.43 -21.22
CA PRO A 188 -11.04 19.38 -21.20
C PRO A 188 -11.74 19.42 -19.82
N GLY A 189 -12.39 20.55 -19.51
CA GLY A 189 -13.23 20.66 -18.31
C GLY A 189 -12.46 21.07 -17.05
N GLN A 190 -11.46 21.95 -17.24
CA GLN A 190 -10.78 22.60 -16.11
C GLN A 190 -11.63 23.74 -15.52
#